data_8df5f73687d4aa4ab27deb3568e48d57
#
_entry.id   8df5f73687d4aa4ab27deb3568e48d57
#
_cell.length_a   1.000
_cell.length_b   1.000
_cell.length_c   1.000
_cell.angle_alpha   90.00
_cell.angle_beta   90.00
_cell.angle_gamma   90.00
#
_symmetry.space_group_name_H-M   'P 1'
#
loop_
_entity.id
_entity.type
_entity.pdbx_description
1 polymer ?
#
loop_
_entity_poly.entity_id
_entity_poly.type
_entity_poly.pdbx_seq_one_letter_code
_entity_poly.pdbx_strand_id
1 'polypeptide(L)'
;MPLFGRWRKKREPREPVPADDALVPLDVEQAARLRQLVRDDLGRRGLEGEVFADHVVTADHQLGLHNLAKTVAPEDAGAWSRLVGHHLDLMLEPAGEDEMSDEHLRRSVIVRLAQDAPELREIFPDVREVAPGLVLVLCIDYPERVATVAQSFYESRGGLARWWVIGLGNLRRQLETEHIDRYAMGEDSPMPRFDVLEGDSVYTASLAAVLPEVLALNGESDQGRGVLVAVPDRKRLVLRVVEGAETLPAIAEIAKVTQAAHSSSAGPLSPHVYLVDDEGWHQLTRIEEGTISIMLGRESVRAFDLDDRG
;
A
#
# COMPACT_ATOMS: atom_id res chain seq x y z
N MET A 1 24.64 -1.95 65.83
CA MET A 1 24.45 -2.57 64.52
C MET A 1 23.86 -1.55 63.60
N PRO A 2 24.59 -0.92 62.66
CA PRO A 2 23.99 0.04 61.74
C PRO A 2 23.50 -0.70 60.48
N LEU A 3 22.21 -0.48 60.17
CA LEU A 3 21.54 -0.93 58.95
C LEU A 3 22.05 -0.10 57.76
N PHE A 4 22.79 -0.70 56.86
CA PHE A 4 23.19 -0.11 55.60
C PHE A 4 22.00 -0.10 54.65
N GLY A 5 21.36 1.06 54.48
CA GLY A 5 20.40 1.33 53.41
C GLY A 5 21.10 1.30 52.06
N ARG A 6 20.73 0.35 51.21
CA ARG A 6 21.17 0.24 49.82
C ARG A 6 20.51 1.34 49.02
N TRP A 7 21.25 2.41 48.72
CA TRP A 7 20.79 3.44 47.78
C TRP A 7 20.67 2.84 46.39
N ARG A 8 19.43 2.67 45.90
CA ARG A 8 19.18 2.47 44.46
C ARG A 8 19.50 3.77 43.75
N LYS A 9 20.56 3.84 42.94
CA LYS A 9 20.79 4.91 41.99
C LYS A 9 19.54 5.01 41.10
N LYS A 10 18.83 6.16 41.16
CA LYS A 10 17.80 6.51 40.18
C LYS A 10 18.49 6.51 38.82
N ARG A 11 18.04 5.68 37.87
CA ARG A 11 18.47 5.78 36.48
C ARG A 11 18.02 7.14 36.01
N GLU A 12 18.93 7.96 35.56
CA GLU A 12 18.63 9.19 34.85
C GLU A 12 17.76 8.85 33.62
N PRO A 13 16.75 9.67 33.29
CA PRO A 13 15.99 9.48 32.08
C PRO A 13 16.99 9.53 30.88
N ARG A 14 17.05 8.46 30.10
CA ARG A 14 17.78 8.50 28.83
C ARG A 14 17.11 9.54 27.94
N GLU A 15 17.89 10.40 27.32
CA GLU A 15 17.40 11.29 26.27
C GLU A 15 16.70 10.45 25.19
N PRO A 16 15.57 10.92 24.64
CA PRO A 16 14.89 10.19 23.57
C PRO A 16 15.83 10.05 22.38
N VAL A 17 16.00 8.80 21.93
CA VAL A 17 16.79 8.52 20.72
C VAL A 17 16.01 9.05 19.52
N PRO A 18 16.63 9.82 18.59
CA PRO A 18 15.94 10.35 17.43
C PRO A 18 15.44 9.24 16.50
N ALA A 19 14.32 9.48 15.81
CA ALA A 19 13.82 8.58 14.77
C ALA A 19 14.83 8.47 13.63
N ASP A 20 14.87 7.29 12.99
CA ASP A 20 15.65 7.09 11.76
C ASP A 20 14.85 7.58 10.54
N ASP A 21 15.43 8.48 9.75
CA ASP A 21 14.74 9.10 8.61
C ASP A 21 14.41 8.10 7.49
N ALA A 22 15.19 7.02 7.38
CA ALA A 22 15.06 6.02 6.32
C ALA A 22 14.19 4.83 6.71
N LEU A 23 14.11 4.46 7.99
CA LEU A 23 13.43 3.25 8.46
C LEU A 23 12.39 3.52 9.56
N VAL A 24 11.51 4.49 9.32
CA VAL A 24 10.37 4.75 10.22
C VAL A 24 9.52 3.46 10.37
N PRO A 25 9.10 3.05 11.61
CA PRO A 25 9.07 3.86 12.85
C PRO A 25 10.25 3.59 13.81
N LEU A 26 11.38 3.06 13.33
CA LEU A 26 12.54 2.76 14.16
C LEU A 26 13.28 4.04 14.57
N ASP A 27 13.91 4.02 15.75
CA ASP A 27 14.94 5.00 16.08
C ASP A 27 16.29 4.63 15.44
N VAL A 28 17.26 5.56 15.48
CA VAL A 28 18.56 5.36 14.82
C VAL A 28 19.35 4.15 15.38
N GLU A 29 19.19 3.82 16.67
CA GLU A 29 19.84 2.64 17.27
C GLU A 29 19.18 1.34 16.78
N GLN A 30 17.85 1.33 16.73
CA GLN A 30 17.06 0.23 16.22
C GLN A 30 17.30 -0.02 14.73
N ALA A 31 17.32 1.03 13.93
CA ALA A 31 17.59 0.94 12.49
C ALA A 31 19.01 0.44 12.19
N ALA A 32 20.01 0.92 12.93
CA ALA A 32 21.38 0.42 12.83
C ALA A 32 21.46 -1.09 13.16
N ARG A 33 20.74 -1.52 14.22
CA ARG A 33 20.63 -2.93 14.58
C ARG A 33 19.97 -3.75 13.49
N LEU A 34 18.85 -3.27 12.91
CA LEU A 34 18.18 -3.98 11.82
C LEU A 34 19.10 -4.19 10.62
N ARG A 35 19.78 -3.12 10.18
CA ARG A 35 20.78 -3.20 9.09
C ARG A 35 21.89 -4.19 9.39
N GLN A 36 22.35 -4.27 10.64
CA GLN A 36 23.35 -5.24 11.04
C GLN A 36 22.82 -6.68 10.99
N LEU A 37 21.61 -6.94 11.49
CA LEU A 37 21.00 -8.26 11.42
C LEU A 37 20.82 -8.74 9.97
N VAL A 38 20.48 -7.83 9.06
CA VAL A 38 20.38 -8.13 7.62
C VAL A 38 21.76 -8.52 7.06
N ARG A 39 22.83 -7.75 7.36
CA ARG A 39 24.20 -8.10 6.93
C ARG A 39 24.63 -9.48 7.45
N ASP A 40 24.35 -9.73 8.73
CA ASP A 40 24.72 -11.00 9.37
C ASP A 40 23.99 -12.19 8.74
N ASP A 41 22.74 -11.99 8.35
CA ASP A 41 21.93 -13.02 7.70
C ASP A 41 22.38 -13.30 6.27
N LEU A 42 22.63 -12.26 5.47
CA LEU A 42 23.22 -12.40 4.13
C LEU A 42 24.55 -13.15 4.20
N GLY A 43 25.42 -12.79 5.14
CA GLY A 43 26.72 -13.47 5.36
C GLY A 43 26.55 -14.95 5.72
N ARG A 44 25.56 -15.31 6.56
CA ARG A 44 25.24 -16.72 6.89
C ARG A 44 24.77 -17.53 5.68
N ARG A 45 24.13 -16.87 4.73
CA ARG A 45 23.67 -17.49 3.46
C ARG A 45 24.76 -17.55 2.40
N GLY A 46 25.93 -16.94 2.65
CA GLY A 46 26.99 -16.83 1.65
C GLY A 46 26.63 -15.88 0.50
N LEU A 47 25.69 -14.95 0.71
CA LEU A 47 25.30 -13.96 -0.26
C LEU A 47 26.12 -12.68 -0.07
N GLU A 48 26.73 -12.21 -1.16
CA GLU A 48 27.32 -10.89 -1.20
C GLU A 48 26.23 -9.84 -1.44
N GLY A 49 26.17 -8.83 -0.57
CA GLY A 49 25.19 -7.76 -0.68
C GLY A 49 25.60 -6.52 0.07
N GLU A 50 25.24 -5.36 -0.46
CA GLU A 50 25.45 -4.06 0.17
C GLU A 50 24.16 -3.57 0.82
N VAL A 51 24.22 -3.25 2.13
CA VAL A 51 23.08 -2.77 2.91
C VAL A 51 23.16 -1.26 3.04
N PHE A 52 22.25 -0.58 2.37
CA PHE A 52 22.06 0.88 2.37
C PHE A 52 21.14 1.34 3.52
N ALA A 53 20.78 2.61 3.50
CA ALA A 53 19.95 3.21 4.54
C ALA A 53 18.56 2.56 4.62
N ASP A 54 17.94 2.25 3.50
CA ASP A 54 16.55 1.79 3.37
C ASP A 54 16.37 0.52 2.53
N HIS A 55 17.45 0.00 1.93
CA HIS A 55 17.40 -1.18 1.07
C HIS A 55 18.70 -1.99 1.09
N VAL A 56 18.65 -3.16 0.46
CA VAL A 56 19.78 -4.06 0.23
C VAL A 56 19.90 -4.32 -1.25
N VAL A 57 21.13 -4.31 -1.77
CA VAL A 57 21.44 -4.72 -3.15
C VAL A 57 22.30 -5.97 -3.12
N THR A 58 21.85 -7.03 -3.79
CA THR A 58 22.63 -8.24 -4.08
C THR A 58 22.87 -8.34 -5.59
N ALA A 59 23.58 -9.36 -6.06
CA ALA A 59 23.80 -9.55 -7.50
C ALA A 59 22.50 -9.61 -8.32
N ASP A 60 21.43 -10.20 -7.74
CA ASP A 60 20.21 -10.51 -8.46
C ASP A 60 18.96 -9.81 -7.90
N HIS A 61 19.06 -9.10 -6.74
CA HIS A 61 17.90 -8.54 -6.05
C HIS A 61 18.18 -7.17 -5.45
N GLN A 62 17.17 -6.31 -5.47
CA GLN A 62 17.10 -5.12 -4.62
C GLN A 62 15.90 -5.26 -3.67
N LEU A 63 16.17 -5.26 -2.35
CA LEU A 63 15.19 -5.54 -1.31
C LEU A 63 15.01 -4.32 -0.41
N GLY A 64 13.81 -3.73 -0.38
CA GLY A 64 13.49 -2.63 0.51
C GLY A 64 13.34 -3.09 1.97
N LEU A 65 13.88 -2.32 2.91
CA LEU A 65 13.85 -2.62 4.34
C LEU A 65 12.69 -1.98 5.10
N HIS A 66 11.89 -1.12 4.47
CA HIS A 66 10.78 -0.40 5.14
C HIS A 66 9.75 -1.35 5.75
N ASN A 67 9.30 -2.37 5.00
CA ASN A 67 8.32 -3.33 5.50
C ASN A 67 8.90 -4.16 6.64
N LEU A 68 10.17 -4.54 6.53
CA LEU A 68 10.85 -5.27 7.59
C LEU A 68 10.99 -4.41 8.85
N ALA A 69 11.35 -3.12 8.72
CA ALA A 69 11.43 -2.19 9.83
C ALA A 69 10.12 -2.11 10.62
N LYS A 70 8.99 -2.06 9.92
CA LYS A 70 7.67 -2.00 10.55
C LYS A 70 7.23 -3.34 11.14
N THR A 71 7.64 -4.44 10.54
CA THR A 71 7.40 -5.78 11.08
C THR A 71 8.14 -5.99 12.41
N VAL A 72 9.38 -5.50 12.52
CA VAL A 72 10.17 -5.71 13.74
C VAL A 72 9.90 -4.67 14.82
N ALA A 73 9.41 -3.48 14.48
CA ALA A 73 9.21 -2.37 15.42
C ALA A 73 8.34 -2.72 16.65
N PRO A 74 7.19 -3.42 16.51
CA PRO A 74 6.35 -3.79 17.65
C PRO A 74 6.92 -4.97 18.44
N GLU A 75 7.93 -5.67 17.93
CA GLU A 75 8.41 -6.93 18.47
C GLU A 75 9.60 -6.77 19.43
N ASP A 76 9.71 -7.72 20.36
CA ASP A 76 10.89 -7.78 21.23
C ASP A 76 12.17 -7.94 20.43
N ALA A 77 13.21 -7.20 20.81
CA ALA A 77 14.50 -7.22 20.14
C ALA A 77 15.11 -8.63 19.98
N GLY A 78 14.75 -9.59 20.84
CA GLY A 78 15.15 -10.99 20.74
C GLY A 78 14.54 -11.74 19.55
N ALA A 79 13.37 -11.31 19.07
CA ALA A 79 12.68 -11.92 17.93
C ALA A 79 13.22 -11.44 16.56
N TRP A 80 13.91 -10.32 16.52
CA TRP A 80 14.31 -9.64 15.30
C TRP A 80 15.16 -10.51 14.35
N SER A 81 16.13 -11.26 14.88
CA SER A 81 16.98 -12.11 14.03
C SER A 81 16.16 -13.18 13.28
N ARG A 82 15.13 -13.74 13.93
CA ARG A 82 14.24 -14.73 13.31
C ARG A 82 13.35 -14.08 12.26
N LEU A 83 12.81 -12.89 12.54
CA LEU A 83 11.97 -12.15 11.60
C LEU A 83 12.75 -11.69 10.37
N VAL A 84 13.99 -11.23 10.57
CA VAL A 84 14.90 -10.89 9.47
C VAL A 84 15.20 -12.11 8.61
N GLY A 85 15.55 -13.25 9.23
CA GLY A 85 15.82 -14.50 8.51
C GLY A 85 14.61 -14.93 7.67
N HIS A 86 13.43 -14.98 8.28
CA HIS A 86 12.19 -15.33 7.59
C HIS A 86 11.86 -14.36 6.43
N HIS A 87 12.01 -13.04 6.64
CA HIS A 87 11.79 -12.07 5.59
C HIS A 87 12.75 -12.26 4.40
N LEU A 88 14.02 -12.51 4.67
CA LEU A 88 15.02 -12.76 3.63
C LEU A 88 14.78 -14.12 2.94
N ASP A 89 14.32 -15.16 3.66
CA ASP A 89 13.92 -16.43 3.04
C ASP A 89 12.85 -16.17 1.96
N LEU A 90 11.80 -15.42 2.32
CA LEU A 90 10.70 -15.11 1.41
C LEU A 90 11.11 -14.28 0.19
N MET A 91 12.04 -13.35 0.40
CA MET A 91 12.43 -12.40 -0.64
C MET A 91 13.54 -12.94 -1.57
N LEU A 92 14.35 -13.89 -1.10
CA LEU A 92 15.49 -14.45 -1.83
C LEU A 92 15.18 -15.85 -2.41
N GLU A 93 14.09 -16.51 -1.97
CA GLU A 93 13.68 -17.73 -2.64
C GLU A 93 13.36 -17.46 -4.10
N PRO A 94 13.96 -18.19 -5.05
CA PRO A 94 13.51 -18.13 -6.44
C PRO A 94 12.02 -18.43 -6.42
N ALA A 95 11.23 -17.53 -6.92
CA ALA A 95 9.84 -17.86 -7.19
C ALA A 95 9.88 -19.03 -8.18
N GLY A 96 9.42 -20.19 -7.79
CA GLY A 96 9.35 -21.38 -8.65
C GLY A 96 8.35 -21.21 -9.80
N GLU A 97 8.47 -20.07 -10.48
CA GLU A 97 7.57 -19.57 -11.52
C GLU A 97 7.57 -20.49 -12.72
N ASP A 98 8.76 -20.98 -13.10
CA ASP A 98 8.92 -21.88 -14.27
C ASP A 98 8.27 -23.24 -14.06
N GLU A 99 8.16 -23.72 -12.82
CA GLU A 99 7.53 -24.98 -12.45
C GLU A 99 6.03 -24.84 -12.14
N MET A 100 5.51 -23.62 -12.07
CA MET A 100 4.10 -23.35 -11.76
C MET A 100 3.18 -23.84 -12.88
N SER A 101 2.22 -24.72 -12.54
CA SER A 101 1.20 -25.16 -13.48
C SER A 101 0.24 -24.01 -13.83
N ASP A 102 -0.31 -24.04 -15.05
CA ASP A 102 -1.34 -23.06 -15.48
C ASP A 102 -2.56 -23.06 -14.54
N GLU A 103 -2.90 -24.20 -13.96
CA GLU A 103 -4.02 -24.30 -13.04
C GLU A 103 -3.72 -23.60 -11.70
N HIS A 104 -2.51 -23.74 -11.20
CA HIS A 104 -2.07 -23.02 -10.01
C HIS A 104 -2.02 -21.52 -10.28
N LEU A 105 -1.40 -21.12 -11.39
CA LEU A 105 -1.31 -19.72 -11.81
C LEU A 105 -2.70 -19.06 -11.94
N ARG A 106 -3.70 -19.76 -12.51
CA ARG A 106 -5.08 -19.22 -12.59
C ARG A 106 -5.71 -18.91 -11.25
N ARG A 107 -5.32 -19.62 -10.19
CA ARG A 107 -5.84 -19.37 -8.83
C ARG A 107 -5.09 -18.27 -8.11
N SER A 108 -3.81 -18.11 -8.44
CA SER A 108 -2.88 -17.24 -7.71
C SER A 108 -2.61 -15.89 -8.39
N VAL A 109 -2.86 -15.76 -9.71
CA VAL A 109 -2.68 -14.47 -10.38
C VAL A 109 -3.74 -13.48 -9.91
N ILE A 110 -3.32 -12.26 -9.57
CA ILE A 110 -4.21 -11.20 -9.09
C ILE A 110 -3.74 -9.84 -9.61
N VAL A 111 -4.69 -8.93 -9.82
CA VAL A 111 -4.39 -7.53 -10.15
C VAL A 111 -4.12 -6.77 -8.84
N ARG A 112 -3.04 -6.00 -8.82
CA ARG A 112 -2.66 -5.18 -7.69
C ARG A 112 -2.43 -3.73 -8.11
N LEU A 113 -2.91 -2.80 -7.28
CA LEU A 113 -2.54 -1.40 -7.35
C LEU A 113 -1.15 -1.20 -6.74
N ALA A 114 -0.30 -0.47 -7.43
CA ALA A 114 1.09 -0.21 -7.03
C ALA A 114 1.49 1.24 -7.35
N GLN A 115 2.52 1.72 -6.68
CA GLN A 115 3.20 2.93 -7.10
C GLN A 115 3.91 2.67 -8.42
N ASP A 116 3.86 3.65 -9.33
CA ASP A 116 4.62 3.62 -10.57
C ASP A 116 6.10 3.87 -10.26
N ALA A 117 6.91 2.86 -10.45
CA ALA A 117 8.34 2.90 -10.20
C ALA A 117 9.12 2.39 -11.42
N PRO A 118 10.30 2.97 -11.72
CA PRO A 118 11.12 2.52 -12.84
C PRO A 118 11.42 1.03 -12.80
N GLU A 119 11.75 0.49 -11.62
CA GLU A 119 12.07 -0.92 -11.41
C GLU A 119 10.88 -1.84 -11.71
N LEU A 120 9.66 -1.38 -11.42
CA LEU A 120 8.44 -2.09 -11.76
C LEU A 120 8.26 -2.15 -13.27
N ARG A 121 8.51 -1.05 -13.98
CA ARG A 121 8.40 -0.98 -15.43
C ARG A 121 9.49 -1.76 -16.17
N GLU A 122 10.65 -1.97 -15.58
CA GLU A 122 11.68 -2.87 -16.11
C GLU A 122 11.20 -4.34 -16.13
N ILE A 123 10.53 -4.77 -15.07
CA ILE A 123 10.01 -6.14 -14.92
C ILE A 123 8.70 -6.32 -15.70
N PHE A 124 7.83 -5.31 -15.65
CA PHE A 124 6.49 -5.34 -16.21
C PHE A 124 6.19 -4.05 -16.99
N PRO A 125 6.68 -3.92 -18.24
CA PRO A 125 6.52 -2.72 -19.05
C PRO A 125 5.06 -2.30 -19.31
N ASP A 126 4.16 -3.27 -19.52
CA ASP A 126 2.75 -3.01 -19.83
C ASP A 126 1.89 -2.84 -18.57
N VAL A 127 2.37 -2.08 -17.58
CA VAL A 127 1.53 -1.65 -16.46
C VAL A 127 0.36 -0.81 -16.98
N ARG A 128 -0.78 -0.88 -16.30
CA ARG A 128 -1.94 -0.04 -16.63
C ARG A 128 -1.94 1.16 -15.72
N GLU A 129 -1.57 2.31 -16.25
CA GLU A 129 -1.66 3.57 -15.51
C GLU A 129 -3.13 3.89 -15.24
N VAL A 130 -3.46 4.19 -13.98
CA VAL A 130 -4.81 4.62 -13.56
C VAL A 130 -4.83 6.07 -13.15
N ALA A 131 -3.73 6.57 -12.58
CA ALA A 131 -3.53 7.98 -12.24
C ALA A 131 -2.02 8.28 -12.19
N PRO A 132 -1.59 9.54 -12.21
CA PRO A 132 -0.18 9.89 -12.07
C PRO A 132 0.45 9.23 -10.84
N GLY A 133 1.48 8.42 -11.05
CA GLY A 133 2.18 7.68 -10.00
C GLY A 133 1.47 6.43 -9.47
N LEU A 134 0.32 6.04 -10.03
CA LEU A 134 -0.42 4.83 -9.69
C LEU A 134 -0.67 3.94 -10.91
N VAL A 135 -0.34 2.68 -10.78
CA VAL A 135 -0.50 1.67 -11.82
C VAL A 135 -1.16 0.40 -11.30
N LEU A 136 -1.84 -0.30 -12.18
CA LEU A 136 -2.23 -1.69 -11.96
C LEU A 136 -1.19 -2.62 -12.59
N VAL A 137 -0.88 -3.70 -11.90
CA VAL A 137 0.08 -4.72 -12.35
C VAL A 137 -0.46 -6.12 -12.00
N LEU A 138 -0.08 -7.11 -12.79
CA LEU A 138 -0.32 -8.52 -12.44
C LEU A 138 0.72 -9.00 -11.45
N CYS A 139 0.25 -9.66 -10.40
CA CYS A 139 1.09 -10.32 -9.41
C CYS A 139 0.67 -11.77 -9.26
N ILE A 140 1.55 -12.58 -8.67
CA ILE A 140 1.24 -13.91 -8.18
C ILE A 140 1.11 -13.82 -6.67
N ASP A 141 -0.03 -14.26 -6.16
CA ASP A 141 -0.32 -14.35 -4.73
C ASP A 141 0.13 -15.72 -4.23
N TYR A 142 1.24 -15.75 -3.52
CA TYR A 142 1.73 -16.92 -2.80
C TYR A 142 1.24 -16.87 -1.35
N PRO A 143 1.16 -18.00 -0.64
CA PRO A 143 0.65 -18.00 0.74
C PRO A 143 1.35 -17.02 1.69
N GLU A 144 2.64 -16.73 1.45
CA GLU A 144 3.45 -15.91 2.36
C GLU A 144 4.00 -14.64 1.71
N ARG A 145 3.81 -14.44 0.40
CA ARG A 145 4.31 -13.29 -0.34
C ARG A 145 3.51 -12.96 -1.57
N VAL A 146 3.63 -11.73 -2.06
CA VAL A 146 3.13 -11.31 -3.37
C VAL A 146 4.32 -11.00 -4.26
N ALA A 147 4.39 -11.63 -5.43
CA ALA A 147 5.46 -11.41 -6.39
C ALA A 147 4.94 -10.76 -7.67
N THR A 148 5.62 -9.71 -8.14
CA THR A 148 5.49 -9.23 -9.51
C THR A 148 6.54 -9.96 -10.34
N VAL A 149 6.10 -10.76 -11.29
CA VAL A 149 6.97 -11.54 -12.18
C VAL A 149 7.13 -10.83 -13.52
N ALA A 150 8.18 -11.21 -14.26
CA ALA A 150 8.42 -10.62 -15.57
C ALA A 150 7.22 -10.79 -16.49
N GLN A 151 6.89 -9.77 -17.27
CA GLN A 151 5.76 -9.79 -18.20
C GLN A 151 5.84 -10.95 -19.19
N SER A 152 7.04 -11.30 -19.66
CA SER A 152 7.30 -12.42 -20.57
C SER A 152 6.81 -13.78 -20.02
N PHE A 153 6.74 -13.93 -18.70
CA PHE A 153 6.16 -15.10 -18.04
C PHE A 153 4.70 -15.31 -18.42
N TYR A 154 3.91 -14.24 -18.43
CA TYR A 154 2.49 -14.27 -18.81
C TYR A 154 2.32 -14.40 -20.31
N GLU A 155 3.17 -13.77 -21.10
CA GLU A 155 3.15 -13.82 -22.56
C GLU A 155 3.40 -15.24 -23.08
N SER A 156 4.35 -15.96 -22.49
CA SER A 156 4.66 -17.35 -22.82
C SER A 156 3.52 -18.34 -22.49
N ARG A 157 2.58 -17.93 -21.60
CA ARG A 157 1.46 -18.75 -21.10
C ARG A 157 0.09 -18.30 -21.63
N GLY A 158 0.03 -17.92 -22.89
CA GLY A 158 -1.22 -17.62 -23.60
C GLY A 158 -1.60 -16.13 -23.65
N GLY A 159 -0.65 -15.26 -23.35
CA GLY A 159 -0.75 -13.82 -23.58
C GLY A 159 -1.30 -13.02 -22.38
N LEU A 160 -0.79 -11.81 -22.26
CA LEU A 160 -1.03 -10.93 -21.13
C LEU A 160 -2.52 -10.60 -20.90
N ALA A 161 -3.28 -10.37 -21.99
CA ALA A 161 -4.70 -10.01 -21.92
C ALA A 161 -5.55 -11.07 -21.19
N ARG A 162 -5.25 -12.34 -21.40
CA ARG A 162 -5.92 -13.46 -20.70
C ARG A 162 -5.71 -13.37 -19.19
N TRP A 163 -4.48 -13.10 -18.77
CA TRP A 163 -4.12 -13.08 -17.36
C TRP A 163 -4.68 -11.84 -16.65
N TRP A 164 -4.83 -10.72 -17.35
CA TRP A 164 -5.57 -9.57 -16.82
C TRP A 164 -7.02 -9.90 -16.48
N VAL A 165 -7.73 -10.61 -17.34
CA VAL A 165 -9.12 -11.03 -17.08
C VAL A 165 -9.19 -11.94 -15.86
N ILE A 166 -8.28 -12.92 -15.78
CA ILE A 166 -8.24 -13.87 -14.66
C ILE A 166 -7.87 -13.12 -13.35
N GLY A 167 -6.85 -12.27 -13.39
CA GLY A 167 -6.39 -11.51 -12.22
C GLY A 167 -7.45 -10.56 -11.66
N LEU A 168 -8.24 -9.90 -12.53
CA LEU A 168 -9.40 -9.10 -12.10
C LEU A 168 -10.51 -10.00 -11.52
N GLY A 169 -10.72 -11.17 -12.09
CA GLY A 169 -11.69 -12.15 -11.54
C GLY A 169 -11.28 -12.63 -10.14
N ASN A 170 -9.99 -12.84 -9.91
CA ASN A 170 -9.48 -13.22 -8.60
C ASN A 170 -9.58 -12.06 -7.60
N LEU A 171 -9.32 -10.83 -8.05
CA LEU A 171 -9.49 -9.64 -7.21
C LEU A 171 -10.97 -9.46 -6.77
N ARG A 172 -11.94 -9.68 -7.67
CA ARG A 172 -13.38 -9.67 -7.31
C ARG A 172 -13.70 -10.71 -6.24
N ARG A 173 -13.06 -11.88 -6.32
CA ARG A 173 -13.27 -12.94 -5.34
C ARG A 173 -12.79 -12.57 -3.93
N GLN A 174 -11.83 -11.66 -3.82
CA GLN A 174 -11.41 -11.10 -2.51
C GLN A 174 -12.58 -10.43 -1.77
N LEU A 175 -13.52 -9.83 -2.48
CA LEU A 175 -14.73 -9.23 -1.87
C LEU A 175 -15.62 -10.24 -1.14
N GLU A 176 -15.54 -11.51 -1.54
CA GLU A 176 -16.35 -12.60 -0.95
C GLU A 176 -15.59 -13.36 0.14
N THR A 177 -14.25 -13.35 0.09
CA THR A 177 -13.40 -14.22 0.92
C THR A 177 -12.65 -13.48 2.03
N GLU A 178 -12.36 -12.19 1.82
CA GLU A 178 -11.59 -11.40 2.79
C GLU A 178 -12.50 -10.66 3.76
N HIS A 179 -12.02 -10.53 4.99
CA HIS A 179 -12.67 -9.69 5.98
C HIS A 179 -12.28 -8.22 5.73
N ILE A 180 -13.29 -7.40 5.45
CA ILE A 180 -13.12 -5.97 5.21
C ILE A 180 -14.05 -5.22 6.15
N ASP A 181 -13.47 -4.46 7.06
CA ASP A 181 -14.21 -3.56 7.93
C ASP A 181 -14.60 -2.29 7.17
N ARG A 182 -15.83 -1.84 7.36
CA ARG A 182 -16.34 -0.58 6.84
C ARG A 182 -16.55 0.41 7.98
N TYR A 183 -15.90 1.53 7.91
CA TYR A 183 -16.06 2.64 8.85
C TYR A 183 -16.76 3.81 8.13
N ALA A 184 -18.03 4.07 8.49
CA ALA A 184 -18.76 5.21 8.00
C ALA A 184 -18.32 6.47 8.77
N MET A 185 -17.53 7.31 8.12
CA MET A 185 -17.06 8.58 8.68
C MET A 185 -18.12 9.66 8.47
N GLY A 186 -18.29 10.55 9.47
CA GLY A 186 -19.24 11.67 9.38
C GLY A 186 -20.71 11.28 9.59
N GLU A 187 -21.03 10.02 9.88
CA GLU A 187 -22.38 9.63 10.32
C GLU A 187 -22.65 10.24 11.70
N ASP A 188 -23.72 10.91 11.92
CA ASP A 188 -24.06 11.65 13.15
C ASP A 188 -23.14 12.84 13.52
N SER A 189 -22.39 13.38 12.56
CA SER A 189 -21.45 14.48 12.71
C SER A 189 -21.72 15.58 11.67
N PRO A 190 -21.35 16.85 11.94
CA PRO A 190 -21.33 17.88 10.90
C PRO A 190 -20.24 17.66 9.83
N MET A 191 -19.39 16.64 9.99
CA MET A 191 -18.41 16.26 8.99
C MET A 191 -19.08 15.63 7.77
N PRO A 192 -18.55 15.88 6.56
CA PRO A 192 -19.00 15.20 5.36
C PRO A 192 -18.86 13.68 5.48
N ARG A 193 -19.88 12.96 5.03
CA ARG A 193 -19.88 11.50 5.05
C ARG A 193 -18.95 10.91 3.99
N PHE A 194 -18.20 9.89 4.33
CA PHE A 194 -17.46 9.01 3.45
C PHE A 194 -17.15 7.68 4.15
N ASP A 195 -16.81 6.66 3.38
CA ASP A 195 -16.49 5.35 3.91
C ASP A 195 -15.00 5.05 3.82
N VAL A 196 -14.48 4.39 4.85
CA VAL A 196 -13.15 3.80 4.86
C VAL A 196 -13.31 2.30 4.92
N LEU A 197 -12.86 1.60 3.90
CA LEU A 197 -12.74 0.15 3.88
C LEU A 197 -11.32 -0.21 4.32
N GLU A 198 -11.18 -1.01 5.37
CA GLU A 198 -9.91 -1.48 5.89
C GLU A 198 -9.91 -3.00 5.98
N GLY A 199 -8.90 -3.65 5.43
CA GLY A 199 -8.77 -5.09 5.44
C GLY A 199 -7.38 -5.55 5.83
N ASP A 200 -7.25 -6.82 6.23
CA ASP A 200 -5.96 -7.43 6.48
C ASP A 200 -5.19 -7.72 5.18
N SER A 201 -5.93 -7.87 4.09
CA SER A 201 -5.38 -8.14 2.76
C SER A 201 -4.62 -6.94 2.20
N VAL A 202 -3.47 -7.20 1.61
CA VAL A 202 -2.66 -6.20 0.86
C VAL A 202 -3.31 -5.80 -0.48
N TYR A 203 -4.47 -6.35 -0.79
CA TYR A 203 -5.24 -6.06 -2.00
C TYR A 203 -6.44 -5.15 -1.74
N THR A 204 -6.71 -4.76 -0.50
CA THR A 204 -7.90 -3.94 -0.17
C THR A 204 -7.95 -2.66 -0.99
N ALA A 205 -6.85 -1.92 -1.11
CA ALA A 205 -6.79 -0.74 -1.99
C ALA A 205 -6.99 -1.08 -3.47
N SER A 206 -6.56 -2.28 -3.90
CA SER A 206 -6.69 -2.71 -5.29
C SER A 206 -8.14 -2.96 -5.70
N LEU A 207 -9.06 -3.13 -4.74
CA LEU A 207 -10.49 -3.22 -4.98
C LEU A 207 -11.05 -1.99 -5.70
N ALA A 208 -10.35 -0.86 -5.67
CA ALA A 208 -10.66 0.30 -6.50
C ALA A 208 -10.66 -0.01 -8.02
N ALA A 209 -9.99 -1.09 -8.47
CA ALA A 209 -10.04 -1.56 -9.86
C ALA A 209 -11.35 -2.32 -10.21
N VAL A 210 -12.15 -2.64 -9.20
CA VAL A 210 -13.46 -3.32 -9.32
C VAL A 210 -14.52 -2.53 -8.53
N LEU A 211 -14.46 -1.21 -8.64
CA LEU A 211 -15.25 -0.26 -7.86
C LEU A 211 -16.78 -0.49 -7.97
N PRO A 212 -17.36 -0.81 -9.14
CA PRO A 212 -18.80 -1.09 -9.23
C PRO A 212 -19.24 -2.23 -8.32
N GLU A 213 -18.47 -3.29 -8.22
CA GLU A 213 -18.76 -4.43 -7.35
C GLU A 213 -18.61 -4.05 -5.86
N VAL A 214 -17.63 -3.23 -5.51
CA VAL A 214 -17.46 -2.69 -4.14
C VAL A 214 -18.68 -1.86 -3.74
N LEU A 215 -19.13 -0.96 -4.60
CA LEU A 215 -20.32 -0.12 -4.35
C LEU A 215 -21.57 -0.98 -4.18
N ALA A 216 -21.76 -1.99 -5.05
CA ALA A 216 -22.92 -2.87 -4.99
C ALA A 216 -23.00 -3.65 -3.65
N LEU A 217 -21.86 -4.09 -3.09
CA LEU A 217 -21.81 -4.73 -1.78
C LEU A 217 -22.19 -3.77 -0.64
N ASN A 218 -21.90 -2.49 -0.80
CA ASN A 218 -22.28 -1.43 0.14
C ASN A 218 -23.74 -0.97 -0.03
N GLY A 219 -24.49 -1.51 -1.00
CA GLY A 219 -25.82 -1.08 -1.36
C GLY A 219 -25.86 0.28 -2.08
N GLU A 220 -24.73 0.67 -2.65
CA GLU A 220 -24.53 1.93 -3.36
C GLU A 220 -24.31 1.67 -4.85
N SER A 221 -24.49 2.69 -5.67
CA SER A 221 -24.14 2.66 -7.08
C SER A 221 -23.73 4.06 -7.52
N ASP A 222 -22.79 4.14 -8.45
CA ASP A 222 -22.51 5.39 -9.13
C ASP A 222 -23.75 5.83 -9.93
N GLN A 223 -24.14 7.09 -9.74
CA GLN A 223 -25.27 7.71 -10.43
C GLN A 223 -24.83 8.42 -11.73
N GLY A 224 -23.67 8.03 -12.28
CA GLY A 224 -23.07 8.66 -13.47
C GLY A 224 -22.34 9.98 -13.18
N ARG A 225 -22.07 10.25 -11.89
CA ARG A 225 -21.30 11.41 -11.42
C ARG A 225 -19.89 11.05 -10.97
N GLY A 226 -19.61 9.75 -10.84
CA GLY A 226 -18.36 9.24 -10.34
C GLY A 226 -18.31 9.06 -8.82
N VAL A 227 -17.17 8.63 -8.37
CA VAL A 227 -16.88 8.29 -6.97
C VAL A 227 -15.60 8.98 -6.54
N LEU A 228 -15.58 9.64 -5.39
CA LEU A 228 -14.35 10.05 -4.73
C LEU A 228 -13.64 8.80 -4.21
N VAL A 229 -12.40 8.63 -4.59
CA VAL A 229 -11.56 7.50 -4.20
C VAL A 229 -10.24 8.00 -3.64
N ALA A 230 -9.77 7.38 -2.54
CA ALA A 230 -8.40 7.51 -2.10
C ALA A 230 -7.85 6.16 -1.67
N VAL A 231 -6.55 5.96 -1.91
CA VAL A 231 -5.83 4.70 -1.65
C VAL A 231 -4.53 5.03 -0.91
N PRO A 232 -4.63 5.39 0.39
CA PRO A 232 -3.45 5.82 1.14
C PRO A 232 -2.37 4.74 1.22
N ASP A 233 -2.78 3.49 1.35
CA ASP A 233 -1.91 2.33 1.45
C ASP A 233 -2.60 1.07 0.92
N ARG A 234 -1.89 -0.05 0.93
CA ARG A 234 -2.36 -1.33 0.36
C ARG A 234 -3.59 -1.92 1.06
N LYS A 235 -3.85 -1.54 2.32
CA LYS A 235 -4.90 -2.13 3.17
C LYS A 235 -6.14 -1.26 3.30
N ARG A 236 -6.15 -0.06 2.69
CA ARG A 236 -7.23 0.91 2.81
C ARG A 236 -7.73 1.40 1.46
N LEU A 237 -9.04 1.46 1.35
CA LEU A 237 -9.77 2.12 0.27
C LEU A 237 -10.76 3.10 0.89
N VAL A 238 -10.64 4.37 0.55
CA VAL A 238 -11.61 5.40 0.97
C VAL A 238 -12.47 5.73 -0.21
N LEU A 239 -13.79 5.81 0.01
CA LEU A 239 -14.72 6.08 -1.08
C LEU A 239 -15.93 6.94 -0.63
N ARG A 240 -16.48 7.70 -1.59
CA ARG A 240 -17.73 8.42 -1.47
C ARG A 240 -18.36 8.60 -2.84
N VAL A 241 -19.56 8.12 -3.03
CA VAL A 241 -20.34 8.39 -4.26
C VAL A 241 -20.63 9.89 -4.36
N VAL A 242 -20.42 10.48 -5.53
CA VAL A 242 -20.70 11.89 -5.78
C VAL A 242 -22.19 12.08 -6.03
N GLU A 243 -22.83 12.90 -5.21
CA GLU A 243 -24.27 13.22 -5.29
C GLU A 243 -24.51 14.62 -5.86
N GLY A 244 -23.45 15.44 -5.94
CA GLY A 244 -23.49 16.81 -6.43
C GLY A 244 -22.55 17.73 -5.63
N ALA A 245 -22.81 19.03 -5.66
CA ALA A 245 -21.98 20.05 -5.00
C ALA A 245 -21.86 19.84 -3.48
N GLU A 246 -22.84 19.23 -2.84
CA GLU A 246 -22.82 18.89 -1.41
C GLU A 246 -21.74 17.87 -1.05
N THR A 247 -21.20 17.15 -2.03
CA THR A 247 -20.09 16.19 -1.82
C THR A 247 -18.71 16.89 -1.79
N LEU A 248 -18.59 18.12 -2.30
CA LEU A 248 -17.30 18.84 -2.35
C LEU A 248 -16.55 18.91 -1.01
N PRO A 249 -17.21 19.22 0.13
CA PRO A 249 -16.52 19.27 1.42
C PRO A 249 -15.85 17.94 1.81
N ALA A 250 -16.33 16.81 1.29
CA ALA A 250 -15.74 15.50 1.58
C ALA A 250 -14.31 15.37 1.03
N ILE A 251 -13.97 16.06 -0.05
CA ILE A 251 -12.62 16.01 -0.65
C ILE A 251 -11.57 16.42 0.39
N ALA A 252 -11.80 17.51 1.12
CA ALA A 252 -10.85 18.01 2.11
C ALA A 252 -10.69 17.05 3.30
N GLU A 253 -11.78 16.45 3.78
CA GLU A 253 -11.74 15.51 4.91
C GLU A 253 -11.10 14.17 4.50
N ILE A 254 -11.46 13.64 3.33
CA ILE A 254 -10.81 12.46 2.75
C ILE A 254 -9.31 12.72 2.59
N ALA A 255 -8.90 13.88 2.07
CA ALA A 255 -7.49 14.21 1.87
C ALA A 255 -6.69 14.24 3.20
N LYS A 256 -7.26 14.76 4.29
CA LYS A 256 -6.62 14.75 5.61
C LYS A 256 -6.40 13.33 6.12
N VAL A 257 -7.46 12.49 6.06
CA VAL A 257 -7.39 11.09 6.50
C VAL A 257 -6.39 10.31 5.63
N THR A 258 -6.43 10.54 4.32
CA THR A 258 -5.54 9.90 3.35
C THR A 258 -4.08 10.25 3.62
N GLN A 259 -3.75 11.53 3.83
CA GLN A 259 -2.39 11.97 4.10
C GLN A 259 -1.86 11.38 5.41
N ALA A 260 -2.66 11.38 6.46
CA ALA A 260 -2.28 10.80 7.75
C ALA A 260 -2.00 9.29 7.65
N ALA A 261 -2.89 8.56 6.98
CA ALA A 261 -2.76 7.12 6.77
C ALA A 261 -1.55 6.79 5.87
N HIS A 262 -1.37 7.52 4.75
CA HIS A 262 -0.24 7.36 3.84
C HIS A 262 1.10 7.55 4.57
N SER A 263 1.25 8.61 5.37
CA SER A 263 2.50 8.93 6.06
C SER A 263 2.87 7.89 7.12
N SER A 264 1.88 7.22 7.75
CA SER A 264 2.11 6.22 8.81
C SER A 264 2.17 4.79 8.30
N SER A 265 1.84 4.54 7.02
CA SER A 265 1.67 3.20 6.49
C SER A 265 2.98 2.49 6.12
N ALA A 266 2.94 1.15 6.22
CA ALA A 266 4.00 0.23 5.81
C ALA A 266 4.10 0.03 4.29
N GLY A 267 3.03 0.31 3.56
CA GLY A 267 2.98 0.13 2.11
C GLY A 267 2.20 1.27 1.50
N PRO A 268 2.71 2.52 1.60
CA PRO A 268 2.01 3.68 1.07
C PRO A 268 1.79 3.54 -0.43
N LEU A 269 0.66 4.06 -0.93
CA LEU A 269 0.33 4.09 -2.36
C LEU A 269 0.21 5.54 -2.84
N SER A 270 -0.83 6.26 -2.40
CA SER A 270 -1.01 7.65 -2.80
C SER A 270 -1.58 8.51 -1.69
N PRO A 271 -1.05 9.72 -1.47
CA PRO A 271 -1.63 10.69 -0.54
C PRO A 271 -2.79 11.49 -1.13
N HIS A 272 -3.20 11.20 -2.38
CA HIS A 272 -4.15 12.01 -3.14
C HIS A 272 -5.57 11.46 -3.11
N VAL A 273 -6.52 12.36 -3.35
CA VAL A 273 -7.94 12.05 -3.62
C VAL A 273 -8.17 12.14 -5.13
N TYR A 274 -8.94 11.21 -5.65
CA TYR A 274 -9.31 11.10 -7.05
C TYR A 274 -10.83 11.13 -7.22
N LEU A 275 -11.31 11.70 -8.32
CA LEU A 275 -12.60 11.41 -8.88
C LEU A 275 -12.44 10.26 -9.88
N VAL A 276 -13.20 9.21 -9.72
CA VAL A 276 -13.20 8.05 -10.62
C VAL A 276 -14.56 8.00 -11.31
N ASP A 277 -14.56 8.08 -12.63
CA ASP A 277 -15.74 8.03 -13.50
C ASP A 277 -15.46 7.14 -14.72
N ASP A 278 -16.37 7.20 -15.72
CA ASP A 278 -16.25 6.42 -16.97
C ASP A 278 -15.04 6.84 -17.84
N GLU A 279 -14.51 8.07 -17.64
CA GLU A 279 -13.34 8.57 -18.37
C GLU A 279 -12.03 8.20 -17.70
N GLY A 280 -12.05 7.78 -16.41
CA GLY A 280 -10.90 7.31 -15.66
C GLY A 280 -10.73 7.92 -14.27
N TRP A 281 -9.48 8.05 -13.84
CA TRP A 281 -9.12 8.61 -12.55
C TRP A 281 -8.60 10.03 -12.71
N HIS A 282 -9.23 10.99 -12.08
CA HIS A 282 -8.89 12.42 -12.13
C HIS A 282 -8.39 12.86 -10.76
N GLN A 283 -7.13 13.23 -10.64
CA GLN A 283 -6.56 13.67 -9.36
C GLN A 283 -7.13 15.02 -8.94
N LEU A 284 -7.72 15.05 -7.75
CA LEU A 284 -8.39 16.25 -7.19
C LEU A 284 -7.55 17.02 -6.19
N THR A 285 -6.41 16.49 -5.73
CA THR A 285 -5.60 17.14 -4.70
C THR A 285 -4.16 17.25 -5.12
N ARG A 286 -3.52 18.37 -4.74
CA ARG A 286 -2.08 18.60 -4.82
C ARG A 286 -1.54 18.88 -3.42
N ILE A 287 -0.38 18.33 -3.10
CA ILE A 287 0.28 18.52 -1.82
C ILE A 287 1.62 19.20 -2.08
N GLU A 288 1.77 20.43 -1.57
CA GLU A 288 3.00 21.22 -1.68
C GLU A 288 3.36 21.75 -0.29
N GLU A 289 4.57 21.47 0.17
CA GLU A 289 5.09 21.90 1.49
C GLU A 289 4.11 21.61 2.64
N GLY A 290 3.44 20.46 2.61
CA GLY A 290 2.46 20.04 3.62
C GLY A 290 1.08 20.71 3.49
N THR A 291 0.88 21.57 2.50
CA THR A 291 -0.40 22.21 2.21
C THR A 291 -1.16 21.40 1.17
N ILE A 292 -2.43 21.06 1.46
CA ILE A 292 -3.33 20.38 0.53
C ILE A 292 -4.15 21.41 -0.23
N SER A 293 -4.03 21.41 -1.55
CA SER A 293 -4.85 22.23 -2.46
C SER A 293 -5.81 21.34 -3.24
N ILE A 294 -7.06 21.77 -3.40
CA ILE A 294 -8.06 21.07 -4.21
C ILE A 294 -8.01 21.63 -5.64
N MET A 295 -7.91 20.74 -6.61
CA MET A 295 -7.88 21.07 -8.04
C MET A 295 -9.16 20.55 -8.68
N LEU A 296 -9.98 21.46 -9.21
CA LEU A 296 -11.22 21.09 -9.90
C LEU A 296 -11.03 21.28 -11.41
N GLY A 297 -11.00 20.18 -12.15
CA GLY A 297 -10.97 20.17 -13.62
C GLY A 297 -12.36 20.17 -14.24
N ARG A 298 -12.42 19.94 -15.55
CA ARG A 298 -13.71 19.87 -16.29
C ARG A 298 -14.61 18.74 -15.80
N GLU A 299 -14.01 17.62 -15.46
CA GLU A 299 -14.67 16.42 -14.93
C GLU A 299 -15.35 16.75 -13.60
N SER A 300 -14.69 17.53 -12.75
CA SER A 300 -15.23 17.98 -11.47
C SER A 300 -16.42 18.91 -11.64
N VAL A 301 -16.38 19.81 -12.64
CA VAL A 301 -17.51 20.72 -12.94
C VAL A 301 -18.77 19.91 -13.24
N ARG A 302 -18.66 18.86 -14.03
CA ARG A 302 -19.78 17.96 -14.39
C ARG A 302 -20.22 17.13 -13.19
N ALA A 303 -19.28 16.50 -12.47
CA ALA A 303 -19.58 15.61 -11.35
C ALA A 303 -20.30 16.33 -10.19
N PHE A 304 -19.89 17.58 -9.90
CA PHE A 304 -20.39 18.35 -8.77
C PHE A 304 -21.45 19.41 -9.15
N ASP A 305 -21.98 19.40 -10.36
CA ASP A 305 -22.96 20.39 -10.87
C ASP A 305 -22.48 21.84 -10.65
N LEU A 306 -21.21 22.09 -10.86
CA LEU A 306 -20.65 23.43 -10.77
C LEU A 306 -21.03 24.19 -12.04
N ASP A 307 -21.99 25.08 -11.95
CA ASP A 307 -22.33 25.94 -13.06
C ASP A 307 -21.11 26.67 -13.61
N ASP A 308 -20.99 26.67 -14.92
CA ASP A 308 -19.92 27.41 -15.66
C ASP A 308 -20.18 28.92 -15.56
N ARG A 309 -20.25 29.44 -14.31
CA ARG A 309 -20.45 30.85 -14.00
C ARG A 309 -19.09 31.51 -13.71
N GLY A 310 -18.37 31.76 -14.75
CA GLY A 310 -17.15 32.51 -14.70
C GLY A 310 -16.95 33.35 -15.96
#